data_789a3dfbb53a594f2cad8a153dad1238
#
_entry.id   789a3dfbb53a594f2cad8a153dad1238
#
_cell.length_a   1.000
_cell.length_b   1.000
_cell.length_c   1.000
_cell.angle_alpha   90.00
_cell.angle_beta   90.00
_cell.angle_gamma   90.00
#
_symmetry.space_group_name_H-M   'P 1'
#
loop_
_entity.id
_entity.type
_entity.pdbx_description
1 polymer ?
#
loop_
_entity_poly.entity_id
_entity_poly.type
_entity_poly.pdbx_seq_one_letter_code
_entity_poly.pdbx_strand_id
1 'polypeptide(L)'
;ANIARLEVFVRGAQAGVLSLAGQLGDGPRWEGRLESLEVRGDYPVVLHAPAPLLLSRDLLRLGAAELRGGSGGRYRLDETRWQARHLVARGSMGGVQVGVILDPSTRAVKSRGDSLQIGGEWDVDIAEQVNGLVRIYREKGDLELQGDSPVQLGLDDLQLTLSAVANRLAFGFSAHGSRLGSASGAGTALAERTVDGSVRLVPGAPLLGSARLDIPSIAWAGPLADQNLKTDGSLKGEFTLAGTPARPEAAGRIRGEQLSFVMADQGLHLSGGTLQADFNRDRLNLEEFSFVSPNRVKPNEGRIDMARLTRTPGTLKARGEVDLASGAGHFDFTAERLPLLQ
;
A
#
# COMPACT_ATOMS: atom_id res chain seq x y z
N ALA A 1 22.20 -9.14 -44.29
CA ALA A 1 21.35 -10.31 -44.07
C ALA A 1 19.99 -9.82 -43.57
N ASN A 2 18.93 -10.11 -44.31
CA ASN A 2 17.57 -9.83 -43.86
C ASN A 2 17.17 -10.90 -42.86
N ILE A 3 17.00 -10.54 -41.60
CA ILE A 3 16.32 -11.38 -40.62
C ILE A 3 14.83 -11.05 -40.76
N ALA A 4 14.13 -11.81 -41.57
CA ALA A 4 12.72 -11.55 -41.84
C ALA A 4 11.84 -11.73 -40.61
N ARG A 5 12.25 -12.59 -39.68
CA ARG A 5 11.53 -12.84 -38.43
C ARG A 5 12.45 -13.52 -37.40
N LEU A 6 12.42 -13.04 -36.18
CA LEU A 6 13.05 -13.68 -35.01
C LEU A 6 12.00 -13.90 -33.93
N GLU A 7 11.88 -15.13 -33.44
CA GLU A 7 11.05 -15.43 -32.29
C GLU A 7 11.92 -15.80 -31.09
N VAL A 8 11.65 -15.18 -29.95
CA VAL A 8 12.36 -15.45 -28.70
C VAL A 8 11.36 -15.95 -27.67
N PHE A 9 11.68 -17.08 -27.08
CA PHE A 9 10.89 -17.69 -26.01
C PHE A 9 11.63 -17.55 -24.69
N VAL A 10 11.00 -16.93 -23.71
CA VAL A 10 11.51 -16.83 -22.34
C VAL A 10 10.68 -17.75 -21.45
N ARG A 11 11.33 -18.61 -20.68
CA ARG A 11 10.70 -19.52 -19.72
C ARG A 11 11.22 -19.23 -18.33
N GLY A 12 10.33 -19.15 -17.36
CA GLY A 12 10.64 -18.89 -15.97
C GLY A 12 9.34 -18.70 -15.18
N ALA A 13 9.38 -18.02 -14.05
CA ALA A 13 8.19 -17.63 -13.28
C ALA A 13 7.21 -16.79 -14.12
N GLN A 14 7.75 -16.08 -15.12
CA GLN A 14 6.97 -15.48 -16.22
C GLN A 14 7.44 -16.07 -17.53
N ALA A 15 6.53 -16.48 -18.36
CA ALA A 15 6.81 -16.95 -19.71
C ALA A 15 6.47 -15.87 -20.72
N GLY A 16 7.28 -15.71 -21.75
CA GLY A 16 7.03 -14.68 -22.76
C GLY A 16 7.43 -15.14 -24.16
N VAL A 17 6.72 -14.65 -25.15
CA VAL A 17 7.03 -14.80 -26.57
C VAL A 17 7.09 -13.42 -27.20
N LEU A 18 8.16 -13.13 -27.89
CA LEU A 18 8.26 -11.92 -28.69
C LEU A 18 8.66 -12.26 -30.14
N SER A 19 8.15 -11.48 -31.07
CA SER A 19 8.46 -11.61 -32.48
C SER A 19 8.95 -10.27 -33.02
N LEU A 20 10.07 -10.32 -33.71
CA LEU A 20 10.73 -9.17 -34.34
C LEU A 20 10.77 -9.35 -35.84
N ALA A 21 10.57 -8.28 -36.61
CA ALA A 21 10.79 -8.24 -38.05
C ALA A 21 11.59 -7.01 -38.44
N GLY A 22 12.64 -7.18 -39.22
CA GLY A 22 13.51 -6.06 -39.61
C GLY A 22 14.75 -6.51 -40.35
N GLN A 23 15.70 -5.59 -40.50
CA GLN A 23 16.92 -5.81 -41.27
C GLN A 23 18.15 -5.30 -40.51
N LEU A 24 19.28 -5.91 -40.79
CA LEU A 24 20.58 -5.36 -40.42
C LEU A 24 20.94 -4.20 -41.33
N GLY A 25 21.19 -3.05 -40.72
CA GLY A 25 21.72 -1.87 -41.41
C GLY A 25 23.24 -1.94 -41.61
N ASP A 26 23.84 -0.84 -41.95
CA ASP A 26 25.30 -0.72 -42.03
C ASP A 26 25.94 -0.84 -40.66
N GLY A 27 26.73 -1.90 -40.40
CA GLY A 27 27.34 -2.22 -39.14
C GLY A 27 26.43 -3.07 -38.20
N PRO A 28 26.74 -3.16 -36.88
CA PRO A 28 26.00 -3.99 -35.92
C PRO A 28 24.70 -3.30 -35.43
N ARG A 29 23.92 -2.76 -36.34
CA ARG A 29 22.66 -2.08 -36.07
C ARG A 29 21.52 -2.81 -36.77
N TRP A 30 20.52 -3.21 -35.99
CA TRP A 30 19.31 -3.80 -36.49
C TRP A 30 18.17 -2.78 -36.39
N GLU A 31 17.44 -2.58 -37.45
CA GLU A 31 16.29 -1.69 -37.56
C GLU A 31 15.06 -2.51 -37.95
N GLY A 32 13.98 -2.37 -37.24
CA GLY A 32 12.76 -3.10 -37.52
C GLY A 32 11.62 -2.75 -36.58
N ARG A 33 10.79 -3.73 -36.33
CA ARG A 33 9.61 -3.60 -35.49
C ARG A 33 9.52 -4.77 -34.53
N LEU A 34 9.03 -4.48 -33.34
CA LEU A 34 8.46 -5.48 -32.44
C LEU A 34 7.07 -5.80 -32.97
N GLU A 35 6.90 -6.95 -33.59
CA GLU A 35 5.65 -7.38 -34.24
C GLU A 35 4.62 -7.87 -33.19
N SER A 36 5.11 -8.65 -32.22
CA SER A 36 4.28 -9.13 -31.14
C SER A 36 5.09 -9.27 -29.86
N LEU A 37 4.45 -9.06 -28.73
CA LEU A 37 4.94 -9.38 -27.39
C LEU A 37 3.77 -9.95 -26.61
N GLU A 38 3.93 -11.12 -26.06
CA GLU A 38 3.00 -11.74 -25.13
C GLU A 38 3.78 -12.21 -23.90
N VAL A 39 3.46 -11.65 -22.75
CA VAL A 39 3.98 -12.09 -21.45
C VAL A 39 2.84 -12.77 -20.71
N ARG A 40 3.08 -13.98 -20.22
CA ARG A 40 2.14 -14.80 -19.45
C ARG A 40 2.65 -14.96 -18.03
N GLY A 41 1.77 -15.01 -17.07
CA GLY A 41 2.06 -15.13 -15.64
C GLY A 41 1.10 -14.28 -14.82
N ASP A 42 1.53 -13.89 -13.64
CA ASP A 42 0.70 -13.12 -12.71
C ASP A 42 0.30 -11.73 -13.27
N TYR A 43 1.14 -11.18 -14.13
CA TYR A 43 0.90 -9.88 -14.79
C TYR A 43 0.99 -10.03 -16.30
N PRO A 44 -0.03 -10.63 -16.94
CA PRO A 44 0.00 -10.84 -18.37
C PRO A 44 -0.09 -9.52 -19.13
N VAL A 45 0.75 -9.38 -20.16
CA VAL A 45 0.82 -8.19 -21.00
C VAL A 45 0.95 -8.60 -22.46
N VAL A 46 0.20 -7.94 -23.35
CA VAL A 46 0.22 -8.18 -24.81
C VAL A 46 0.43 -6.86 -25.54
N LEU A 47 1.31 -6.87 -26.53
CA LEU A 47 1.48 -5.74 -27.45
C LEU A 47 0.22 -5.57 -28.32
N HIS A 48 -0.32 -4.36 -28.36
CA HIS A 48 -1.55 -4.09 -29.08
C HIS A 48 -1.34 -3.92 -30.59
N ALA A 49 -0.24 -3.27 -30.98
CA ALA A 49 0.14 -3.02 -32.36
C ALA A 49 1.65 -3.03 -32.51
N PRO A 50 2.19 -3.39 -33.70
CA PRO A 50 3.61 -3.40 -33.93
C PRO A 50 4.27 -2.05 -33.66
N ALA A 51 5.40 -2.05 -32.93
CA ALA A 51 6.12 -0.85 -32.50
C ALA A 51 7.53 -0.78 -33.15
N PRO A 52 8.02 0.41 -33.52
CA PRO A 52 9.36 0.57 -34.04
C PRO A 52 10.41 0.15 -33.00
N LEU A 53 11.37 -0.66 -33.41
CA LEU A 53 12.45 -1.12 -32.55
C LEU A 53 13.79 -0.99 -33.27
N LEU A 54 14.74 -0.38 -32.57
CA LEU A 54 16.10 -0.23 -33.04
C LEU A 54 17.04 -0.83 -32.00
N LEU A 55 17.89 -1.73 -32.44
CA LEU A 55 18.87 -2.43 -31.61
C LEU A 55 20.26 -2.25 -32.16
N SER A 56 21.22 -1.95 -31.30
CA SER A 56 22.63 -2.06 -31.60
C SER A 56 23.37 -2.60 -30.36
N ARG A 57 24.69 -2.70 -30.45
CA ARG A 57 25.50 -3.16 -29.31
C ARG A 57 25.25 -2.33 -28.05
N ASP A 58 25.07 -1.00 -28.19
CA ASP A 58 25.00 -0.06 -27.09
C ASP A 58 23.67 0.72 -27.02
N LEU A 59 22.71 0.38 -27.90
CA LEU A 59 21.44 1.09 -28.01
C LEU A 59 20.26 0.11 -28.18
N LEU A 60 19.30 0.23 -27.29
CA LEU A 60 17.93 -0.26 -27.47
C LEU A 60 17.00 0.93 -27.51
N ARG A 61 16.24 1.10 -28.55
CA ARG A 61 15.21 2.14 -28.65
C ARG A 61 13.90 1.51 -29.14
N LEU A 62 12.91 1.48 -28.23
CA LEU A 62 11.53 1.17 -28.57
C LEU A 62 10.80 2.49 -28.76
N GLY A 63 10.18 2.67 -29.93
CA GLY A 63 9.32 3.81 -30.22
C GLY A 63 7.99 3.68 -29.49
N ALA A 64 7.06 4.55 -29.86
CA ALA A 64 5.72 4.53 -29.26
C ALA A 64 5.08 3.13 -29.39
N ALA A 65 4.60 2.59 -28.26
CA ALA A 65 4.01 1.28 -28.20
C ALA A 65 2.80 1.27 -27.23
N GLU A 66 1.81 0.49 -27.55
CA GLU A 66 0.66 0.27 -26.70
C GLU A 66 0.60 -1.19 -26.27
N LEU A 67 0.45 -1.40 -24.97
CA LEU A 67 0.34 -2.73 -24.35
C LEU A 67 -1.00 -2.84 -23.64
N ARG A 68 -1.54 -4.05 -23.62
CA ARG A 68 -2.76 -4.39 -22.85
C ARG A 68 -2.41 -5.40 -21.76
N GLY A 69 -2.82 -5.10 -20.56
CA GLY A 69 -2.70 -6.02 -19.42
C GLY A 69 -3.90 -6.94 -19.29
N GLY A 70 -3.70 -8.11 -18.72
CA GLY A 70 -4.76 -9.11 -18.49
C GLY A 70 -5.88 -8.66 -17.55
N SER A 71 -5.64 -7.64 -16.71
CA SER A 71 -6.64 -7.02 -15.85
C SER A 71 -7.38 -5.84 -16.51
N GLY A 72 -7.31 -5.70 -17.84
CA GLY A 72 -7.92 -4.60 -18.58
C GLY A 72 -7.08 -3.32 -18.63
N GLY A 73 -5.93 -3.30 -17.98
CA GLY A 73 -5.00 -2.17 -18.00
C GLY A 73 -4.44 -1.88 -19.39
N ARG A 74 -4.28 -0.62 -19.71
CA ARG A 74 -3.64 -0.13 -20.92
C ARG A 74 -2.38 0.60 -20.54
N TYR A 75 -1.28 0.27 -21.21
CA TYR A 75 0.01 0.91 -21.02
C TYR A 75 0.43 1.54 -22.34
N ARG A 76 0.77 2.80 -22.29
CA ARG A 76 1.32 3.55 -23.41
C ARG A 76 2.76 3.91 -23.12
N LEU A 77 3.67 3.40 -23.92
CA LEU A 77 5.07 3.78 -23.93
C LEU A 77 5.26 4.84 -25.00
N ASP A 78 5.63 6.04 -24.62
CA ASP A 78 5.90 7.13 -25.59
C ASP A 78 7.35 7.05 -26.09
N GLU A 79 8.29 6.74 -25.20
CA GLU A 79 9.69 6.51 -25.49
C GLU A 79 10.28 5.53 -24.47
N THR A 80 11.06 4.58 -24.99
CA THR A 80 11.95 3.76 -24.15
C THR A 80 13.29 3.65 -24.86
N ARG A 81 14.32 4.21 -24.27
CA ARG A 81 15.67 4.22 -24.81
C ARG A 81 16.68 3.83 -23.75
N TRP A 82 17.48 2.85 -24.08
CA TRP A 82 18.66 2.46 -23.31
C TRP A 82 19.88 2.64 -24.20
N GLN A 83 20.79 3.51 -23.83
CA GLN A 83 22.02 3.76 -24.60
C GLN A 83 23.19 3.97 -23.67
N ALA A 84 24.25 3.18 -23.79
CA ALA A 84 25.51 3.36 -23.07
C ALA A 84 25.33 3.72 -21.57
N ARG A 85 24.48 2.99 -20.85
CA ARG A 85 24.13 3.24 -19.43
C ARG A 85 23.17 4.42 -19.19
N HIS A 86 22.56 4.98 -20.21
CA HIS A 86 21.54 6.00 -20.09
C HIS A 86 20.16 5.39 -20.41
N LEU A 87 19.25 5.40 -19.45
CA LEU A 87 17.86 4.98 -19.58
C LEU A 87 16.95 6.19 -19.64
N VAL A 88 16.18 6.31 -20.70
CA VAL A 88 15.04 7.22 -20.77
C VAL A 88 13.78 6.38 -20.96
N ALA A 89 12.77 6.63 -20.14
CA ALA A 89 11.49 5.95 -20.24
C ALA A 89 10.35 6.92 -19.94
N ARG A 90 9.44 7.08 -20.91
CA ARG A 90 8.26 7.91 -20.80
C ARG A 90 7.03 7.13 -21.18
N GLY A 91 5.96 7.35 -20.45
CA GLY A 91 4.71 6.65 -20.74
C GLY A 91 3.63 6.91 -19.71
N SER A 92 2.52 6.21 -19.91
CA SER A 92 1.37 6.26 -19.03
C SER A 92 0.68 4.90 -18.95
N MET A 93 -0.11 4.72 -17.92
CA MET A 93 -1.01 3.57 -17.78
C MET A 93 -2.39 4.04 -17.34
N GLY A 94 -3.41 3.25 -17.67
CA GLY A 94 -4.78 3.51 -17.25
C GLY A 94 -5.61 2.24 -17.20
N GLY A 95 -6.67 2.26 -16.39
CA GLY A 95 -7.59 1.14 -16.22
C GLY A 95 -6.95 -0.10 -15.57
N VAL A 96 -5.81 0.03 -14.89
CA VAL A 96 -5.16 -1.08 -14.22
C VAL A 96 -5.94 -1.44 -12.97
N GLN A 97 -6.54 -2.63 -12.94
CA GLN A 97 -7.26 -3.11 -11.76
C GLN A 97 -6.29 -3.60 -10.70
N VAL A 98 -6.40 -3.05 -9.52
CA VAL A 98 -5.64 -3.46 -8.34
C VAL A 98 -6.59 -4.17 -7.38
N GLY A 99 -6.46 -5.48 -7.33
CA GLY A 99 -7.11 -6.27 -6.27
C GLY A 99 -6.19 -6.30 -5.06
N VAL A 100 -6.42 -5.42 -4.09
CA VAL A 100 -5.74 -5.54 -2.80
C VAL A 100 -6.63 -6.34 -1.87
N ILE A 101 -6.29 -7.59 -1.68
CA ILE A 101 -6.82 -8.42 -0.62
C ILE A 101 -5.70 -8.62 0.39
N LEU A 102 -5.78 -7.94 1.49
CA LEU A 102 -4.99 -8.29 2.66
C LEU A 102 -5.72 -9.45 3.36
N ASP A 103 -5.45 -10.66 2.93
CA ASP A 103 -5.78 -11.85 3.73
C ASP A 103 -4.63 -12.05 4.73
N PRO A 104 -4.87 -11.84 6.03
CA PRO A 104 -3.83 -11.99 7.05
C PRO A 104 -3.25 -13.40 7.10
N SER A 105 -4.02 -14.41 6.68
CA SER A 105 -3.63 -15.82 6.77
C SER A 105 -2.79 -16.29 5.59
N THR A 106 -3.03 -15.77 4.39
CA THR A 106 -2.40 -16.27 3.17
C THR A 106 -1.47 -15.28 2.48
N ARG A 107 -1.48 -14.01 2.87
CA ARG A 107 -0.80 -12.90 2.17
C ARG A 107 -1.09 -12.87 0.66
N ALA A 108 -2.17 -13.51 0.23
CA ALA A 108 -2.52 -13.61 -1.16
C ALA A 108 -3.39 -12.42 -1.59
N VAL A 109 -3.09 -11.86 -2.73
CA VAL A 109 -3.91 -10.82 -3.38
C VAL A 109 -4.91 -11.52 -4.30
N LYS A 110 -6.21 -11.40 -4.03
CA LYS A 110 -7.28 -11.86 -4.93
C LYS A 110 -8.08 -10.67 -5.43
N SER A 111 -8.20 -10.52 -6.73
CA SER A 111 -9.06 -9.51 -7.36
C SER A 111 -10.50 -10.01 -7.45
N ARG A 112 -11.46 -9.20 -7.02
CA ARG A 112 -12.89 -9.48 -7.20
C ARG A 112 -13.69 -8.18 -7.37
N GLY A 113 -14.54 -8.15 -8.40
CA GLY A 113 -15.59 -7.13 -8.55
C GLY A 113 -15.11 -5.74 -8.94
N ASP A 114 -15.77 -4.73 -8.43
CA ASP A 114 -15.48 -3.30 -8.67
C ASP A 114 -14.18 -2.81 -8.02
N SER A 115 -13.11 -3.54 -8.28
CA SER A 115 -11.79 -3.27 -7.75
C SER A 115 -11.30 -1.88 -8.13
N LEU A 116 -10.50 -1.31 -7.25
CA LEU A 116 -9.77 -0.08 -7.49
C LEU A 116 -9.08 -0.11 -8.86
N GLN A 117 -9.37 0.87 -9.70
CA GLN A 117 -8.64 1.10 -10.94
C GLN A 117 -7.71 2.28 -10.77
N ILE A 118 -6.46 2.07 -11.15
CA ILE A 118 -5.42 3.08 -11.10
C ILE A 118 -4.94 3.45 -12.49
N GLY A 119 -4.60 4.70 -12.64
CA GLY A 119 -3.81 5.26 -13.72
C GLY A 119 -2.43 5.68 -13.22
N GLY A 120 -1.57 6.03 -14.16
CA GLY A 120 -0.25 6.55 -13.81
C GLY A 120 0.48 7.09 -15.01
N GLU A 121 1.53 7.83 -14.72
CA GLU A 121 2.43 8.41 -15.71
C GLU A 121 3.86 8.36 -15.20
N TRP A 122 4.80 8.26 -16.10
CA TRP A 122 6.23 8.31 -15.77
C TRP A 122 7.01 9.05 -16.85
N ASP A 123 7.99 9.79 -16.39
CA ASP A 123 9.06 10.40 -17.19
C ASP A 123 10.36 10.23 -16.40
N VAL A 124 11.19 9.28 -16.83
CA VAL A 124 12.39 8.84 -16.11
C VAL A 124 13.60 9.02 -17.03
N ASP A 125 14.63 9.66 -16.51
CA ASP A 125 15.91 9.86 -17.14
C ASP A 125 17.02 9.50 -16.16
N ILE A 126 17.67 8.34 -16.38
CA ILE A 126 18.70 7.79 -15.52
C ILE A 126 19.99 7.67 -16.32
N ALA A 127 20.88 8.62 -16.11
CA ALA A 127 22.24 8.64 -16.66
C ALA A 127 23.27 8.47 -15.53
N GLU A 128 24.15 9.41 -15.33
CA GLU A 128 25.01 9.51 -14.14
C GLU A 128 24.20 9.94 -12.92
N GLN A 129 23.15 10.71 -13.16
CA GLN A 129 22.18 11.14 -12.17
C GLN A 129 20.82 10.49 -12.42
N VAL A 130 20.09 10.28 -11.35
CA VAL A 130 18.71 9.81 -11.36
C VAL A 130 17.81 11.04 -11.38
N ASN A 131 17.03 11.19 -12.46
CA ASN A 131 16.01 12.21 -12.61
C ASN A 131 14.71 11.57 -13.05
N GLY A 132 13.58 12.17 -12.72
CA GLY A 132 12.29 11.74 -13.24
C GLY A 132 11.14 11.97 -12.29
N LEU A 133 9.96 11.59 -12.78
CA LEU A 133 8.69 11.63 -12.08
C LEU A 133 7.92 10.35 -12.37
N VAL A 134 7.39 9.74 -11.33
CA VAL A 134 6.38 8.68 -11.42
C VAL A 134 5.19 9.10 -10.59
N ARG A 135 4.01 9.10 -11.19
CA ARG A 135 2.76 9.38 -10.51
C ARG A 135 1.80 8.23 -10.73
N ILE A 136 1.16 7.77 -9.65
CA ILE A 136 0.09 6.77 -9.68
C ILE A 136 -1.12 7.41 -9.00
N TYR A 137 -2.29 7.25 -9.56
CA TYR A 137 -3.52 7.85 -9.03
C TYR A 137 -4.71 6.93 -9.24
N ARG A 138 -5.72 7.11 -8.38
CA ARG A 138 -7.01 6.45 -8.53
C ARG A 138 -7.74 7.03 -9.74
N GLU A 139 -8.22 6.18 -10.63
CA GLU A 139 -9.16 6.56 -11.69
C GLU A 139 -10.60 6.36 -11.24
N LYS A 140 -10.92 5.21 -10.70
CA LYS A 140 -12.24 4.84 -10.19
C LYS A 140 -12.18 3.56 -9.35
N GLY A 141 -13.35 3.15 -8.83
CA GLY A 141 -13.47 1.94 -8.00
C GLY A 141 -13.11 2.20 -6.55
N ASP A 142 -13.11 1.18 -5.73
CA ASP A 142 -12.86 1.30 -4.30
C ASP A 142 -11.85 0.27 -3.82
N LEU A 143 -11.29 0.52 -2.66
CA LEU A 143 -10.45 -0.42 -1.94
C LEU A 143 -11.35 -1.27 -1.03
N GLU A 144 -11.43 -2.56 -1.33
CA GLU A 144 -12.15 -3.53 -0.53
C GLU A 144 -11.17 -4.30 0.37
N LEU A 145 -11.39 -4.21 1.67
CA LEU A 145 -10.68 -5.02 2.66
C LEU A 145 -11.43 -6.33 2.89
N GLN A 146 -10.70 -7.42 2.87
CA GLN A 146 -11.25 -8.75 3.15
C GLN A 146 -11.11 -9.07 4.63
N GLY A 147 -12.15 -9.67 5.19
CA GLY A 147 -12.25 -10.13 6.56
C GLY A 147 -13.44 -11.08 6.66
N ASP A 148 -13.99 -11.26 7.83
CA ASP A 148 -15.23 -12.04 8.01
C ASP A 148 -16.36 -11.47 7.16
N SER A 149 -16.42 -10.16 7.06
CA SER A 149 -17.28 -9.47 6.08
C SER A 149 -16.44 -8.46 5.28
N PRO A 150 -16.48 -8.51 3.94
CA PRO A 150 -15.74 -7.56 3.11
C PRO A 150 -16.24 -6.13 3.33
N VAL A 151 -15.34 -5.17 3.41
CA VAL A 151 -15.65 -3.76 3.65
C VAL A 151 -15.00 -2.88 2.60
N GLN A 152 -15.81 -2.06 1.93
CA GLN A 152 -15.34 -0.99 1.06
C GLN A 152 -15.00 0.25 1.89
N LEU A 153 -13.85 0.85 1.62
CA LEU A 153 -13.35 2.01 2.37
C LEU A 153 -13.92 3.35 1.88
N GLY A 154 -14.68 3.34 0.77
CA GLY A 154 -15.24 4.55 0.17
C GLY A 154 -14.16 5.49 -0.32
N LEU A 155 -13.15 4.95 -1.01
CA LEU A 155 -11.99 5.70 -1.47
C LEU A 155 -12.40 6.71 -2.55
N ASP A 156 -12.18 7.99 -2.30
CA ASP A 156 -12.48 9.10 -3.22
C ASP A 156 -11.24 9.53 -4.00
N ASP A 157 -10.10 9.58 -3.32
CA ASP A 157 -8.81 9.96 -3.90
C ASP A 157 -7.69 9.03 -3.41
N LEU A 158 -6.75 8.75 -4.30
CA LEU A 158 -5.48 8.09 -4.01
C LEU A 158 -4.44 8.64 -4.96
N GLN A 159 -3.35 9.14 -4.42
CA GLN A 159 -2.21 9.61 -5.19
C GLN A 159 -0.90 9.14 -4.57
N LEU A 160 0.00 8.63 -5.40
CA LEU A 160 1.38 8.29 -5.07
C LEU A 160 2.28 9.04 -6.03
N THR A 161 3.30 9.71 -5.53
CA THR A 161 4.27 10.45 -6.34
C THR A 161 5.68 10.09 -5.90
N LEU A 162 6.52 9.80 -6.87
CA LEU A 162 7.96 9.65 -6.69
C LEU A 162 8.65 10.56 -7.69
N SER A 163 9.42 11.52 -7.22
CA SER A 163 10.23 12.40 -8.06
C SER A 163 11.70 12.26 -7.72
N ALA A 164 12.54 12.48 -8.71
CA ALA A 164 13.98 12.49 -8.57
C ALA A 164 14.56 13.70 -9.29
N VAL A 165 15.43 14.43 -8.63
CA VAL A 165 16.20 15.53 -9.21
C VAL A 165 17.64 15.43 -8.73
N ALA A 166 18.56 15.19 -9.64
CA ALA A 166 19.99 15.05 -9.34
C ALA A 166 20.24 14.09 -8.16
N ASN A 167 19.71 12.88 -8.26
CA ASN A 167 19.78 11.81 -7.25
C ASN A 167 18.97 12.04 -5.97
N ARG A 168 18.39 13.21 -5.77
CA ARG A 168 17.54 13.46 -4.61
C ARG A 168 16.13 12.99 -4.91
N LEU A 169 15.69 11.97 -4.20
CA LEU A 169 14.35 11.43 -4.27
C LEU A 169 13.42 12.20 -3.32
N ALA A 170 12.21 12.46 -3.79
CA ALA A 170 11.10 12.85 -2.94
C ALA A 170 9.92 11.94 -3.26
N PHE A 171 9.32 11.37 -2.24
CA PHE A 171 8.12 10.56 -2.36
C PHE A 171 6.98 11.21 -1.57
N GLY A 172 5.78 11.02 -2.04
CA GLY A 172 4.57 11.47 -1.38
C GLY A 172 3.42 10.52 -1.65
N PHE A 173 2.50 10.44 -0.71
CA PHE A 173 1.22 9.77 -0.91
C PHE A 173 0.10 10.56 -0.25
N SER A 174 -1.08 10.47 -0.81
CA SER A 174 -2.34 10.90 -0.20
C SER A 174 -3.43 9.88 -0.53
N ALA A 175 -4.29 9.64 0.42
CA ALA A 175 -5.51 8.86 0.26
C ALA A 175 -6.63 9.52 1.05
N HIS A 176 -7.79 9.60 0.46
CA HIS A 176 -9.00 10.12 1.10
C HIS A 176 -10.19 9.23 0.76
N GLY A 177 -11.07 9.03 1.71
CA GLY A 177 -12.28 8.22 1.52
C GLY A 177 -13.29 8.42 2.62
N SER A 178 -14.55 8.22 2.31
CA SER A 178 -15.66 8.49 3.22
C SER A 178 -15.63 7.64 4.50
N ARG A 179 -15.06 6.43 4.43
CA ARG A 179 -14.88 5.52 5.58
C ARG A 179 -13.42 5.46 6.02
N LEU A 180 -12.49 5.52 5.07
CA LEU A 180 -11.06 5.55 5.35
C LEU A 180 -10.67 6.79 6.16
N GLY A 181 -11.34 7.94 5.91
CA GLY A 181 -10.86 9.24 6.37
C GLY A 181 -9.73 9.75 5.47
N SER A 182 -8.63 10.21 6.05
CA SER A 182 -7.48 10.68 5.30
C SER A 182 -6.17 10.07 5.79
N ALA A 183 -5.30 9.76 4.85
CA ALA A 183 -3.93 9.37 5.10
C ALA A 183 -3.00 10.12 4.14
N SER A 184 -1.92 10.68 4.63
CA SER A 184 -0.95 11.38 3.80
C SER A 184 0.45 11.26 4.37
N GLY A 185 1.43 11.37 3.51
CA GLY A 185 2.83 11.37 3.94
C GLY A 185 3.75 11.82 2.84
N ALA A 186 4.93 12.25 3.23
CA ALA A 186 5.99 12.65 2.33
C ALA A 186 7.35 12.34 2.94
N GLY A 187 8.35 12.18 2.07
CA GLY A 187 9.71 11.97 2.54
C GLY A 187 10.73 12.18 1.45
N THR A 188 11.99 12.16 1.86
CA THR A 188 13.14 12.36 0.98
C THR A 188 14.24 11.36 1.29
N ALA A 189 14.96 10.96 0.24
CA ALA A 189 16.13 10.11 0.33
C ALA A 189 17.14 10.47 -0.76
N LEU A 190 18.34 9.94 -0.70
CA LEU A 190 19.30 10.00 -1.80
C LEU A 190 19.38 8.64 -2.49
N ALA A 191 19.36 8.67 -3.81
CA ALA A 191 19.63 7.52 -4.65
C ALA A 191 21.03 7.61 -5.26
N GLU A 192 21.57 6.48 -5.62
CA GLU A 192 22.77 6.39 -6.45
C GLU A 192 22.58 5.33 -7.52
N ARG A 193 23.27 5.51 -8.62
CA ARG A 193 23.36 4.47 -9.63
C ARG A 193 24.57 3.59 -9.35
N THR A 194 24.35 2.30 -9.35
CA THR A 194 25.40 1.31 -9.14
C THR A 194 26.16 1.01 -10.43
N VAL A 195 27.28 0.31 -10.32
CA VAL A 195 28.14 -0.02 -11.46
C VAL A 195 27.43 -0.90 -12.50
N ASP A 196 26.53 -1.76 -12.05
CA ASP A 196 25.69 -2.62 -12.90
C ASP A 196 24.53 -1.87 -13.56
N GLY A 197 24.34 -0.58 -13.23
CA GLY A 197 23.29 0.28 -13.80
C GLY A 197 21.98 0.29 -13.04
N SER A 198 21.86 -0.45 -11.96
CA SER A 198 20.69 -0.38 -11.07
C SER A 198 20.68 0.91 -10.26
N VAL A 199 19.52 1.27 -9.73
CA VAL A 199 19.35 2.42 -8.83
C VAL A 199 19.06 1.88 -7.44
N ARG A 200 19.77 2.40 -6.44
CA ARG A 200 19.52 2.08 -5.04
C ARG A 200 19.55 3.31 -4.16
N LEU A 201 18.99 3.22 -2.98
CA LEU A 201 19.16 4.25 -1.95
C LEU A 201 20.58 4.20 -1.41
N VAL A 202 21.16 5.38 -1.16
CA VAL A 202 22.49 5.50 -0.55
C VAL A 202 22.41 5.09 0.92
N PRO A 203 23.06 3.99 1.34
CA PRO A 203 22.81 3.38 2.66
C PRO A 203 23.07 4.30 3.86
N GLY A 204 24.04 5.20 3.74
CA GLY A 204 24.43 6.12 4.80
C GLY A 204 23.87 7.54 4.66
N ALA A 205 23.07 7.82 3.63
CA ALA A 205 22.49 9.14 3.43
C ALA A 205 21.27 9.38 4.33
N PRO A 206 20.92 10.63 4.63
CA PRO A 206 19.73 10.93 5.40
C PRO A 206 18.45 10.40 4.73
N LEU A 207 17.60 9.76 5.52
CA LEU A 207 16.25 9.37 5.20
C LEU A 207 15.31 10.17 6.09
N LEU A 208 14.44 10.97 5.49
CA LEU A 208 13.50 11.83 6.20
C LEU A 208 12.10 11.60 5.68
N GLY A 209 11.12 11.60 6.57
CA GLY A 209 9.72 11.49 6.18
C GLY A 209 8.77 11.81 7.31
N SER A 210 7.52 12.04 6.94
CA SER A 210 6.41 12.16 7.88
C SER A 210 5.14 11.60 7.26
N ALA A 211 4.24 11.11 8.11
CA ALA A 211 2.92 10.70 7.70
C ALA A 211 1.89 11.09 8.75
N ARG A 212 0.66 11.30 8.30
CA ARG A 212 -0.52 11.58 9.13
C ARG A 212 -1.66 10.68 8.72
N LEU A 213 -2.44 10.28 9.71
CA LEU A 213 -3.64 9.49 9.58
C LEU A 213 -4.75 10.17 10.37
N ASP A 214 -5.91 10.35 9.77
CA ASP A 214 -7.11 10.84 10.43
C ASP A 214 -8.31 10.00 9.98
N ILE A 215 -8.76 9.10 10.84
CA ILE A 215 -9.88 8.20 10.62
C ILE A 215 -11.02 8.67 11.51
N PRO A 216 -12.05 9.32 10.95
CA PRO A 216 -13.16 9.88 11.72
C PRO A 216 -14.07 8.81 12.35
N SER A 217 -14.11 7.60 11.77
CA SER A 217 -14.84 6.47 12.35
C SER A 217 -14.17 5.14 11.98
N ILE A 218 -13.94 4.29 12.98
CA ILE A 218 -13.47 2.92 12.80
C ILE A 218 -14.61 1.90 12.68
N ALA A 219 -15.82 2.34 12.39
CA ALA A 219 -16.98 1.45 12.29
C ALA A 219 -16.80 0.32 11.24
N TRP A 220 -15.96 0.54 10.27
CA TRP A 220 -15.61 -0.45 9.25
C TRP A 220 -14.67 -1.55 9.73
N ALA A 221 -13.96 -1.33 10.85
CA ALA A 221 -12.92 -2.26 11.31
C ALA A 221 -13.53 -3.50 12.01
N GLY A 222 -14.66 -3.34 12.72
CA GLY A 222 -15.32 -4.44 13.41
C GLY A 222 -15.66 -5.61 12.50
N PRO A 223 -16.41 -5.40 11.40
CA PRO A 223 -16.80 -6.46 10.47
C PRO A 223 -15.63 -7.20 9.81
N LEU A 224 -14.43 -6.61 9.79
CA LEU A 224 -13.23 -7.28 9.29
C LEU A 224 -12.72 -8.35 10.27
N ALA A 225 -12.85 -8.09 11.57
CA ALA A 225 -12.36 -8.98 12.62
C ALA A 225 -13.39 -10.06 12.98
N ASP A 226 -14.65 -9.66 13.13
CA ASP A 226 -15.79 -10.53 13.44
C ASP A 226 -17.08 -9.87 12.94
N GLN A 227 -17.94 -10.62 12.25
CA GLN A 227 -19.20 -10.10 11.71
C GLN A 227 -20.16 -9.56 12.78
N ASN A 228 -20.03 -10.02 14.04
CA ASN A 228 -20.85 -9.58 15.18
C ASN A 228 -20.21 -8.42 15.95
N LEU A 229 -18.94 -8.11 15.66
CA LEU A 229 -18.23 -7.01 16.29
C LEU A 229 -18.61 -5.67 15.64
N LYS A 230 -19.17 -4.78 16.43
CA LYS A 230 -19.38 -3.40 16.06
C LYS A 230 -18.35 -2.52 16.73
N THR A 231 -17.68 -1.72 15.93
CA THR A 231 -16.68 -0.74 16.40
C THR A 231 -17.13 0.66 16.03
N ASP A 232 -16.71 1.66 16.78
CA ASP A 232 -16.85 3.07 16.44
C ASP A 232 -15.81 3.90 17.19
N GLY A 233 -15.75 5.19 16.88
CA GLY A 233 -14.78 6.13 17.42
C GLY A 233 -13.76 6.53 16.37
N SER A 234 -12.91 7.49 16.69
CA SER A 234 -11.93 8.05 15.77
C SER A 234 -10.50 7.63 16.12
N LEU A 235 -9.64 7.60 15.11
CA LEU A 235 -8.20 7.40 15.26
C LEU A 235 -7.43 8.50 14.53
N LYS A 236 -6.41 9.05 15.21
CA LYS A 236 -5.43 9.97 14.61
C LYS A 236 -4.03 9.44 14.84
N GLY A 237 -3.22 9.54 13.80
CA GLY A 237 -1.83 9.09 13.85
C GLY A 237 -0.89 10.13 13.25
N GLU A 238 0.26 10.31 13.88
CA GLU A 238 1.36 11.13 13.37
C GLU A 238 2.64 10.29 13.44
N PHE A 239 3.37 10.25 12.34
CA PHE A 239 4.54 9.41 12.19
C PHE A 239 5.68 10.20 11.59
N THR A 240 6.89 9.90 12.01
CA THR A 240 8.14 10.45 11.48
C THR A 240 9.07 9.31 11.10
N LEU A 241 9.81 9.52 10.04
CA LEU A 241 10.86 8.63 9.57
C LEU A 241 12.17 9.44 9.53
N ALA A 242 13.20 8.92 10.13
CA ALA A 242 14.52 9.55 10.22
C ALA A 242 15.61 8.48 10.05
N GLY A 243 16.87 8.88 10.28
CA GLY A 243 18.02 7.98 10.20
C GLY A 243 18.55 7.84 8.79
N THR A 244 18.85 6.63 8.38
CA THR A 244 19.43 6.30 7.06
C THR A 244 18.74 5.04 6.48
N PRO A 245 18.82 4.79 5.16
CA PRO A 245 18.30 3.55 4.58
C PRO A 245 18.88 2.27 5.20
N ALA A 246 20.12 2.31 5.71
CA ALA A 246 20.73 1.18 6.40
C ALA A 246 20.23 1.01 7.85
N ARG A 247 19.78 2.10 8.48
CA ARG A 247 19.25 2.13 9.85
C ARG A 247 18.08 3.12 9.91
N PRO A 248 16.91 2.75 9.40
CA PRO A 248 15.73 3.60 9.46
C PRO A 248 15.25 3.71 10.92
N GLU A 249 14.87 4.91 11.30
CA GLU A 249 14.31 5.21 12.60
C GLU A 249 12.90 5.76 12.42
N ALA A 250 11.92 4.98 12.81
CA ALA A 250 10.52 5.39 12.78
C ALA A 250 10.04 5.73 14.20
N ALA A 251 9.27 6.79 14.31
CA ALA A 251 8.61 7.17 15.54
C ALA A 251 7.21 7.69 15.24
N GLY A 252 6.30 7.60 16.19
CA GLY A 252 4.95 8.07 15.97
C GLY A 252 4.08 7.97 17.19
N ARG A 253 2.90 8.58 17.05
CA ARG A 253 1.87 8.57 18.06
C ARG A 253 0.53 8.23 17.42
N ILE A 254 -0.24 7.39 18.08
CA ILE A 254 -1.62 7.07 17.72
C ILE A 254 -2.53 7.47 18.89
N ARG A 255 -3.60 8.18 18.58
CA ARG A 255 -4.65 8.55 19.53
C ARG A 255 -5.99 8.09 19.03
N GLY A 256 -6.75 7.46 19.92
CA GLY A 256 -8.14 7.08 19.68
C GLY A 256 -9.06 7.76 20.68
N GLU A 257 -10.18 8.24 20.18
CA GLU A 257 -11.19 8.94 20.97
C GLU A 257 -12.58 8.35 20.72
N GLN A 258 -13.38 8.31 21.78
CA GLN A 258 -14.76 7.79 21.73
C GLN A 258 -14.86 6.38 21.16
N LEU A 259 -13.80 5.57 21.37
CA LEU A 259 -13.78 4.21 20.87
C LEU A 259 -14.90 3.37 21.51
N SER A 260 -15.53 2.54 20.71
CA SER A 260 -16.50 1.56 21.21
C SER A 260 -16.30 0.19 20.55
N PHE A 261 -16.53 -0.85 21.34
CA PHE A 261 -16.50 -2.24 20.91
C PHE A 261 -17.73 -2.95 21.49
N VAL A 262 -18.60 -3.41 20.62
CA VAL A 262 -19.84 -4.08 21.02
C VAL A 262 -19.93 -5.43 20.33
N MET A 263 -19.98 -6.50 21.14
CA MET A 263 -20.19 -7.87 20.70
C MET A 263 -21.39 -8.41 21.46
N ALA A 264 -22.56 -8.29 20.84
CA ALA A 264 -23.85 -8.49 21.51
C ALA A 264 -24.10 -9.96 21.91
N ASP A 265 -23.60 -10.90 21.11
CA ASP A 265 -23.65 -12.35 21.35
C ASP A 265 -22.81 -12.79 22.55
N GLN A 266 -21.74 -12.06 22.85
CA GLN A 266 -20.87 -12.30 24.01
C GLN A 266 -21.19 -11.36 25.19
N GLY A 267 -22.18 -10.48 25.06
CA GLY A 267 -22.53 -9.49 26.06
C GLY A 267 -21.48 -8.42 26.32
N LEU A 268 -20.46 -8.33 25.46
CA LEU A 268 -19.42 -7.33 25.60
C LEU A 268 -19.90 -5.98 25.07
N HIS A 269 -19.84 -4.95 25.92
CA HIS A 269 -20.11 -3.58 25.53
C HIS A 269 -19.10 -2.65 26.20
N LEU A 270 -18.17 -2.16 25.41
CA LEU A 270 -17.18 -1.17 25.82
C LEU A 270 -17.44 0.13 25.06
N SER A 271 -17.44 1.27 25.73
CA SER A 271 -17.73 2.58 25.14
C SER A 271 -16.90 3.68 25.77
N GLY A 272 -16.92 4.87 25.14
CA GLY A 272 -16.17 6.04 25.61
C GLY A 272 -14.68 5.77 25.71
N GLY A 273 -14.17 4.89 24.86
CA GLY A 273 -12.79 4.44 24.91
C GLY A 273 -11.80 5.50 24.50
N THR A 274 -10.66 5.50 25.15
CA THR A 274 -9.46 6.26 24.78
C THR A 274 -8.30 5.32 24.51
N LEU A 275 -7.51 5.65 23.49
CA LEU A 275 -6.27 4.98 23.14
C LEU A 275 -5.18 6.05 23.00
N GLN A 276 -4.06 5.83 23.67
CA GLN A 276 -2.84 6.56 23.44
C GLN A 276 -1.67 5.60 23.39
N ALA A 277 -1.01 5.56 22.24
CA ALA A 277 0.15 4.74 22.02
C ALA A 277 1.23 5.53 21.30
N ASP A 278 2.44 5.43 21.80
CA ASP A 278 3.64 5.97 21.16
C ASP A 278 4.53 4.81 20.69
N PHE A 279 5.09 4.96 19.52
CA PHE A 279 6.13 4.04 19.11
C PHE A 279 7.41 4.79 18.77
N ASN A 280 8.55 4.20 19.09
CA ASN A 280 9.85 4.78 18.83
C ASN A 280 10.83 3.65 18.50
N ARG A 281 11.31 3.62 17.27
CA ARG A 281 12.19 2.57 16.73
C ARG A 281 11.54 1.19 16.86
N ASP A 282 12.02 0.42 17.83
CA ASP A 282 11.62 -0.99 18.04
C ASP A 282 10.61 -1.16 19.18
N ARG A 283 10.17 -0.07 19.81
CA ARG A 283 9.26 -0.11 20.96
C ARG A 283 7.94 0.55 20.68
N LEU A 284 6.88 -0.19 20.96
CA LEU A 284 5.52 0.32 21.06
C LEU A 284 5.17 0.42 22.55
N ASN A 285 4.82 1.63 23.00
CA ASN A 285 4.37 1.90 24.33
C ASN A 285 2.88 2.26 24.32
N LEU A 286 2.07 1.46 24.97
CA LEU A 286 0.65 1.71 25.21
C LEU A 286 0.51 2.52 26.49
N GLU A 287 0.42 3.84 26.38
CA GLU A 287 0.32 4.74 27.51
C GLU A 287 -1.07 4.68 28.17
N GLU A 288 -2.10 4.62 27.33
CA GLU A 288 -3.48 4.58 27.78
C GLU A 288 -4.34 3.75 26.84
N PHE A 289 -5.09 2.83 27.41
CA PHE A 289 -6.18 2.13 26.76
C PHE A 289 -7.27 1.97 27.80
N SER A 290 -8.32 2.77 27.72
CA SER A 290 -9.36 2.78 28.73
C SER A 290 -10.75 2.75 28.13
N PHE A 291 -11.67 2.03 28.76
CA PHE A 291 -13.07 1.91 28.35
C PHE A 291 -13.98 1.88 29.55
N VAL A 292 -15.21 2.28 29.30
CA VAL A 292 -16.32 2.13 30.23
C VAL A 292 -17.28 1.08 29.69
N SER A 293 -17.71 0.16 30.53
CA SER A 293 -18.77 -0.80 30.22
C SER A 293 -20.06 -0.33 30.88
N PRO A 294 -21.01 0.22 30.12
CA PRO A 294 -22.30 0.64 30.69
C PRO A 294 -23.08 -0.59 31.14
N ASN A 295 -23.46 -0.62 32.42
CA ASN A 295 -24.32 -1.66 32.95
C ASN A 295 -25.72 -1.58 32.36
N ARG A 296 -26.03 -2.40 31.39
CA ARG A 296 -27.38 -2.54 30.81
C ARG A 296 -28.09 -3.79 31.33
N VAL A 297 -28.11 -3.97 32.64
CA VAL A 297 -28.94 -5.02 33.20
C VAL A 297 -30.37 -4.49 33.26
N LYS A 298 -31.29 -5.05 32.45
CA LYS A 298 -32.73 -4.86 32.68
C LYS A 298 -33.04 -5.48 34.03
N PRO A 299 -33.65 -4.76 34.98
CA PRO A 299 -34.05 -5.36 36.24
C PRO A 299 -35.05 -6.46 35.94
N ASN A 300 -34.67 -7.72 36.17
CA ASN A 300 -35.62 -8.78 36.25
C ASN A 300 -36.34 -8.66 37.58
N GLU A 301 -37.67 -8.61 37.55
CA GLU A 301 -38.50 -8.29 38.68
C GLU A 301 -38.22 -9.20 39.88
N GLY A 302 -37.73 -8.60 40.94
CA GLY A 302 -38.05 -9.01 42.31
C GLY A 302 -37.09 -9.94 43.02
N ARG A 303 -35.83 -9.60 43.34
CA ARG A 303 -35.16 -10.11 44.54
C ARG A 303 -33.78 -9.53 44.88
N ILE A 304 -33.19 -8.73 44.04
CA ILE A 304 -31.89 -8.09 44.32
C ILE A 304 -32.01 -6.60 44.02
N ASP A 305 -31.50 -5.76 44.93
CA ASP A 305 -31.41 -4.31 44.68
C ASP A 305 -30.37 -4.04 43.55
N MET A 306 -30.77 -4.34 42.33
CA MET A 306 -29.99 -4.18 41.12
C MET A 306 -29.61 -2.70 40.90
N ALA A 307 -30.38 -1.75 41.44
CA ALA A 307 -30.08 -0.33 41.37
C ALA A 307 -28.76 0.03 42.09
N ARG A 308 -28.35 -0.71 43.08
CA ARG A 308 -27.04 -0.52 43.72
C ARG A 308 -25.89 -1.13 42.92
N LEU A 309 -26.11 -2.25 42.26
CA LEU A 309 -25.09 -2.93 41.46
C LEU A 309 -24.86 -2.22 40.10
N THR A 310 -25.88 -1.53 39.60
CA THR A 310 -25.83 -0.87 38.26
C THR A 310 -25.45 0.60 38.31
N ARG A 311 -25.29 1.18 39.51
CA ARG A 311 -24.95 2.63 39.61
C ARG A 311 -23.56 2.98 39.16
N THR A 312 -22.61 2.05 39.20
CA THR A 312 -21.23 2.31 38.81
C THR A 312 -20.89 1.47 37.57
N PRO A 313 -20.59 2.09 36.45
CA PRO A 313 -20.19 1.37 35.22
C PRO A 313 -18.93 0.56 35.48
N GLY A 314 -18.77 -0.52 34.70
CA GLY A 314 -17.51 -1.26 34.65
C GLY A 314 -16.43 -0.46 33.95
N THR A 315 -15.18 -0.78 34.23
CA THR A 315 -14.04 -0.16 33.55
C THR A 315 -13.05 -1.22 33.09
N LEU A 316 -12.46 -0.98 31.94
CA LEU A 316 -11.33 -1.75 31.41
C LEU A 316 -10.18 -0.77 31.15
N LYS A 317 -9.01 -1.06 31.67
CA LYS A 317 -7.80 -0.28 31.41
C LYS A 317 -6.66 -1.23 31.07
N ALA A 318 -5.81 -0.79 30.15
CA ALA A 318 -4.58 -1.48 29.83
C ALA A 318 -3.45 -0.47 29.63
N ARG A 319 -2.24 -0.88 29.99
CA ARG A 319 -0.97 -0.21 29.72
C ARG A 319 0.07 -1.28 29.41
N GLY A 320 1.12 -0.91 28.70
CA GLY A 320 2.18 -1.88 28.45
C GLY A 320 3.15 -1.45 27.37
N GLU A 321 4.10 -2.29 27.13
CA GLU A 321 5.09 -2.09 26.07
C GLU A 321 5.35 -3.39 25.31
N VAL A 322 5.70 -3.22 24.03
CA VAL A 322 6.10 -4.30 23.12
C VAL A 322 7.40 -3.92 22.44
N ASP A 323 8.35 -4.82 22.47
CA ASP A 323 9.52 -4.76 21.60
C ASP A 323 9.14 -5.37 20.24
N LEU A 324 9.13 -4.54 19.20
CA LEU A 324 8.66 -4.94 17.87
C LEU A 324 9.64 -5.85 17.13
N ALA A 325 10.91 -5.85 17.55
CA ALA A 325 11.95 -6.70 16.94
C ALA A 325 11.86 -8.14 17.46
N SER A 326 11.66 -8.31 18.76
CA SER A 326 11.57 -9.63 19.39
C SER A 326 10.13 -10.13 19.53
N GLY A 327 9.14 -9.25 19.47
CA GLY A 327 7.72 -9.55 19.77
C GLY A 327 7.46 -9.74 21.26
N ALA A 328 8.45 -9.52 22.11
CA ALA A 328 8.28 -9.62 23.56
C ALA A 328 7.56 -8.38 24.11
N GLY A 329 6.60 -8.56 24.96
CA GLY A 329 5.84 -7.46 25.55
C GLY A 329 5.32 -7.79 26.94
N HIS A 330 5.03 -6.70 27.66
CA HIS A 330 4.38 -6.75 28.95
C HIS A 330 3.17 -5.84 28.96
N PHE A 331 2.04 -6.34 29.40
CA PHE A 331 0.80 -5.58 29.51
C PHE A 331 0.17 -5.78 30.87
N ASP A 332 -0.20 -4.67 31.49
CA ASP A 332 -1.00 -4.63 32.69
C ASP A 332 -2.46 -4.37 32.33
N PHE A 333 -3.34 -5.27 32.72
CA PHE A 333 -4.77 -5.15 32.51
C PHE A 333 -5.49 -5.01 33.85
N THR A 334 -6.35 -4.01 33.93
CA THR A 334 -7.25 -3.83 35.07
C THR A 334 -8.68 -3.82 34.57
N ALA A 335 -9.47 -4.79 35.03
CA ALA A 335 -10.88 -4.89 34.69
C ALA A 335 -11.70 -4.88 36.01
N GLU A 336 -12.60 -3.93 36.11
CA GLU A 336 -13.50 -3.81 37.26
C GLU A 336 -14.94 -3.83 36.77
N ARG A 337 -15.76 -4.69 37.42
CA ARG A 337 -17.22 -4.73 37.18
C ARG A 337 -17.64 -4.86 35.73
N LEU A 338 -16.86 -5.56 34.90
CA LEU A 338 -17.25 -5.90 33.55
C LEU A 338 -18.39 -6.91 33.58
N PRO A 339 -19.55 -6.62 32.98
CA PRO A 339 -20.59 -7.61 32.85
C PRO A 339 -20.14 -8.62 31.78
N LEU A 340 -19.89 -9.84 32.21
CA LEU A 340 -19.69 -11.00 31.32
C LEU A 340 -20.99 -11.78 31.34
N LEU A 341 -21.59 -12.05 30.20
CA LEU A 341 -22.68 -13.01 30.07
C LEU A 341 -22.10 -14.41 30.33
N GLN A 342 -22.69 -15.11 31.27
CA GLN A 342 -22.54 -16.57 31.42
C GLN A 342 -23.58 -17.26 30.57
#